data_3a6708c426c93d36d3564607f95be55b
#
_entry.id   3a6708c426c93d36d3564607f95be55b
#
_cell.length_a   1.000
_cell.length_b   1.000
_cell.length_c   1.000
_cell.angle_alpha   90.00
_cell.angle_beta   90.00
_cell.angle_gamma   90.00
#
_symmetry.space_group_name_H-M   'P 1'
#
loop_
_entity.id
_entity.type
_entity.pdbx_description
1 polymer ?
#
loop_
_entity_poly.entity_id
_entity_poly.type
_entity_poly.pdbx_seq_one_letter_code
_entity_poly.pdbx_strand_id
1 'polypeptide(L)'
;SHMFQPILPVSLQTFVIKGPGEQIYYPQIIHLQNITAQQTMNQKIYQQLQNLRREQYESQQADFFQEMLGQYEVKTNERNVLSLSLTNYAYAPYHAHGLTLMKSLTFDVKTGKSYQLHELFKPNSYYQDVLKKIIERQIKERNLDTFDEPITISSNQDFYIADKALVIYFQLYEITPYYVGFPMFPISIYEIQDIILEDGPLGKMLESG
;
A
#
# COMPACT_ATOMS: atom_id res chain seq x y z
N SER A 1 29.94 23.30 10.12
CA SER A 1 28.81 23.63 9.26
C SER A 1 27.64 22.76 9.63
N HIS A 2 26.51 23.38 9.87
CA HIS A 2 25.29 22.66 10.19
C HIS A 2 24.61 22.26 8.90
N MET A 3 24.62 20.95 8.62
CA MET A 3 23.82 20.44 7.52
C MET A 3 22.35 20.40 7.95
N PHE A 4 21.51 21.05 7.18
CA PHE A 4 20.07 21.01 7.39
C PHE A 4 19.58 19.60 7.08
N GLN A 5 19.05 18.91 8.09
CA GLN A 5 18.39 17.61 7.88
C GLN A 5 16.90 17.82 7.81
N PRO A 6 16.23 17.31 6.77
CA PRO A 6 14.78 17.41 6.71
C PRO A 6 14.15 16.69 7.90
N ILE A 7 13.17 17.33 8.52
CA ILE A 7 12.40 16.74 9.60
C ILE A 7 11.30 15.90 8.96
N LEU A 8 11.35 14.60 9.20
CA LEU A 8 10.30 13.70 8.72
C LEU A 8 9.05 13.85 9.58
N PRO A 9 7.85 13.77 9.01
CA PRO A 9 6.59 13.83 9.76
C PRO A 9 6.52 12.81 10.88
N VAL A 10 6.99 11.59 10.65
CA VAL A 10 7.00 10.55 11.69
C VAL A 10 8.37 9.88 11.78
N SER A 11 8.70 9.43 12.99
CA SER A 11 9.81 8.52 13.23
C SER A 11 9.25 7.12 13.36
N LEU A 12 9.94 6.16 12.75
CA LEU A 12 9.51 4.77 12.74
C LEU A 12 10.55 3.89 13.41
N GLN A 13 10.08 2.89 14.13
CA GLN A 13 10.91 1.83 14.70
C GLN A 13 10.41 0.50 14.16
N THR A 14 11.34 -0.39 13.81
CA THR A 14 11.02 -1.73 13.34
C THR A 14 10.87 -2.69 14.49
N PHE A 15 9.76 -3.40 14.52
CA PHE A 15 9.50 -4.48 15.47
C PHE A 15 9.39 -5.80 14.72
N VAL A 16 9.49 -6.90 15.45
CA VAL A 16 9.43 -8.22 14.84
C VAL A 16 8.52 -9.13 15.65
N ILE A 17 7.64 -9.84 14.96
CA ILE A 17 6.88 -10.95 15.53
C ILE A 17 7.63 -12.22 15.17
N LYS A 18 8.06 -13.00 16.17
CA LYS A 18 8.79 -14.24 15.97
C LYS A 18 8.02 -15.42 16.55
N GLY A 19 8.12 -16.55 15.87
CA GLY A 19 7.61 -17.83 16.31
C GLY A 19 8.26 -18.93 15.53
N PRO A 20 7.90 -20.21 15.76
CA PRO A 20 8.43 -21.30 14.93
C PRO A 20 8.06 -21.08 13.45
N GLY A 21 9.09 -20.92 12.60
CA GLY A 21 8.90 -20.65 11.19
C GLY A 21 8.31 -19.28 10.86
N GLU A 22 8.15 -18.39 11.84
CA GLU A 22 7.50 -17.11 11.63
C GLU A 22 8.45 -15.97 11.99
N GLN A 23 8.55 -14.97 11.09
CA GLN A 23 9.33 -13.77 11.31
C GLN A 23 8.70 -12.63 10.51
N ILE A 24 7.98 -11.75 11.21
CA ILE A 24 7.25 -10.65 10.58
C ILE A 24 7.81 -9.33 11.12
N TYR A 25 8.47 -8.58 10.25
CA TYR A 25 8.94 -7.23 10.54
C TYR A 25 7.84 -6.24 10.21
N TYR A 26 7.61 -5.29 11.13
CA TYR A 26 6.60 -4.27 10.93
C TYR A 26 7.02 -2.97 11.62
N PRO A 27 6.50 -1.82 11.14
CA PRO A 27 6.85 -0.53 11.73
C PRO A 27 5.88 -0.13 12.83
N GLN A 28 6.38 0.64 13.79
CA GLN A 28 5.54 1.44 14.67
C GLN A 28 6.00 2.88 14.64
N ILE A 29 5.06 3.79 14.67
CA ILE A 29 5.34 5.22 14.80
C ILE A 29 5.66 5.49 16.26
N ILE A 30 6.76 6.22 16.47
CA ILE A 30 7.25 6.54 17.81
C ILE A 30 7.44 8.05 17.93
N HIS A 31 7.36 8.56 19.16
CA HIS A 31 7.69 9.94 19.53
C HIS A 31 6.88 11.00 18.79
N LEU A 32 5.66 10.67 18.34
CA LEU A 32 4.78 11.66 17.75
C LEU A 32 4.14 12.47 18.87
N GLN A 33 4.10 13.80 18.69
CA GLN A 33 3.54 14.69 19.71
C GLN A 33 2.04 14.40 19.92
N ASN A 34 1.30 14.18 18.85
CA ASN A 34 -0.11 13.77 18.95
C ASN A 34 -0.18 12.26 19.22
N ILE A 35 -0.29 11.91 20.49
CA ILE A 35 -0.30 10.51 20.94
C ILE A 35 -1.51 9.76 20.37
N THR A 36 -2.66 10.41 20.27
CA THR A 36 -3.87 9.77 19.74
C THR A 36 -3.68 9.38 18.28
N ALA A 37 -3.11 10.27 17.46
CA ALA A 37 -2.81 9.97 16.07
C ALA A 37 -1.80 8.81 15.96
N GLN A 38 -0.77 8.82 16.80
CA GLN A 38 0.22 7.73 16.83
C GLN A 38 -0.43 6.38 17.14
N GLN A 39 -1.25 6.32 18.16
CA GLN A 39 -1.93 5.09 18.57
C GLN A 39 -2.88 4.59 17.47
N THR A 40 -3.61 5.52 16.85
CA THR A 40 -4.53 5.18 15.75
C THR A 40 -3.79 4.55 14.59
N MET A 41 -2.68 5.15 14.16
CA MET A 41 -1.88 4.61 13.06
C MET A 41 -1.26 3.26 13.40
N ASN A 42 -0.68 3.13 14.60
CA ASN A 42 -0.07 1.87 15.04
C ASN A 42 -1.09 0.74 15.15
N GLN A 43 -2.29 1.05 15.60
CA GLN A 43 -3.39 0.09 15.66
C GLN A 43 -3.81 -0.38 14.26
N LYS A 44 -3.89 0.54 13.31
CA LYS A 44 -4.21 0.22 11.92
C LYS A 44 -3.13 -0.66 11.28
N ILE A 45 -1.87 -0.37 11.55
CA ILE A 45 -0.76 -1.19 11.05
C ILE A 45 -0.87 -2.62 11.59
N TYR A 46 -1.07 -2.75 12.89
CA TYR A 46 -1.20 -4.07 13.52
C TYR A 46 -2.42 -4.83 12.99
N GLN A 47 -3.55 -4.14 12.83
CA GLN A 47 -4.76 -4.73 12.26
C GLN A 47 -4.52 -5.25 10.84
N GLN A 48 -3.77 -4.50 10.02
CA GLN A 48 -3.47 -4.91 8.66
C GLN A 48 -2.53 -6.13 8.62
N LEU A 49 -1.61 -6.22 9.57
CA LEU A 49 -0.78 -7.43 9.72
C LEU A 49 -1.64 -8.66 9.99
N GLN A 50 -2.62 -8.53 10.88
CA GLN A 50 -3.52 -9.64 11.21
C GLN A 50 -4.41 -10.00 10.02
N ASN A 51 -4.85 -9.00 9.25
CA ASN A 51 -5.61 -9.24 8.01
C ASN A 51 -4.79 -10.05 7.01
N LEU A 52 -3.51 -9.72 6.83
CA LEU A 52 -2.62 -10.46 5.93
C LEU A 52 -2.46 -11.91 6.37
N ARG A 53 -2.29 -12.14 7.67
CA ARG A 53 -2.19 -13.51 8.20
C ARG A 53 -3.47 -14.29 7.93
N ARG A 54 -4.63 -13.70 8.21
CA ARG A 54 -5.92 -14.34 7.96
C ARG A 54 -6.10 -14.67 6.49
N GLU A 55 -5.78 -13.73 5.60
CA GLU A 55 -5.88 -13.95 4.17
C GLU A 55 -4.99 -15.10 3.69
N GLN A 56 -3.81 -15.28 4.28
CA GLN A 56 -2.95 -16.42 3.94
C GLN A 56 -3.66 -17.74 4.24
N TYR A 57 -4.26 -17.87 5.43
CA TYR A 57 -4.99 -19.10 5.77
C TYR A 57 -6.18 -19.33 4.84
N GLU A 58 -6.94 -18.29 4.54
CA GLU A 58 -8.11 -18.38 3.66
C GLU A 58 -7.71 -18.68 2.22
N SER A 59 -6.74 -17.95 1.68
CA SER A 59 -6.32 -18.08 0.27
C SER A 59 -5.69 -19.42 -0.03
N GLN A 60 -4.90 -19.95 0.89
CA GLN A 60 -4.20 -21.22 0.70
C GLN A 60 -4.95 -22.41 1.30
N GLN A 61 -6.07 -22.17 1.99
CA GLN A 61 -6.85 -23.22 2.66
C GLN A 61 -5.94 -24.08 3.54
N ALA A 62 -5.06 -23.42 4.29
CA ALA A 62 -4.05 -24.08 5.10
C ALA A 62 -4.45 -24.10 6.56
N ASP A 63 -4.07 -25.16 7.28
CA ASP A 63 -4.26 -25.26 8.72
C ASP A 63 -3.09 -24.64 9.48
N PHE A 64 -1.89 -24.68 8.89
CA PHE A 64 -0.70 -24.07 9.47
C PHE A 64 0.30 -23.78 8.35
N PHE A 65 1.29 -22.93 8.66
CA PHE A 65 2.35 -22.59 7.73
C PHE A 65 3.70 -23.05 8.26
N GLN A 66 4.49 -23.66 7.37
CA GLN A 66 5.85 -24.06 7.67
C GLN A 66 6.76 -22.83 7.77
N GLU A 67 6.46 -21.79 6.97
CA GLU A 67 7.21 -20.55 6.96
C GLU A 67 6.25 -19.37 6.73
N MET A 68 6.41 -18.30 7.50
CA MET A 68 5.72 -17.06 7.28
C MET A 68 6.69 -15.90 7.52
N LEU A 69 6.89 -15.10 6.49
CA LEU A 69 7.82 -13.96 6.52
C LEU A 69 7.07 -12.67 6.20
N GLY A 70 7.32 -11.63 6.99
CA GLY A 70 6.71 -10.33 6.76
C GLY A 70 7.75 -9.24 6.67
N GLN A 71 7.51 -8.27 5.80
CA GLN A 71 8.36 -7.10 5.61
C GLN A 71 7.49 -5.88 5.32
N TYR A 72 8.10 -4.71 5.42
CA TYR A 72 7.42 -3.47 5.07
C TYR A 72 8.36 -2.53 4.32
N GLU A 73 7.79 -1.60 3.59
CA GLU A 73 8.50 -0.51 2.95
C GLU A 73 7.77 0.80 3.19
N VAL A 74 8.53 1.86 3.49
CA VAL A 74 7.98 3.22 3.54
C VAL A 74 8.06 3.79 2.14
N LYS A 75 6.91 4.17 1.58
CA LYS A 75 6.82 4.74 0.24
C LYS A 75 6.83 6.26 0.27
N THR A 76 6.20 6.86 1.27
CA THR A 76 6.17 8.31 1.49
C THR A 76 6.17 8.58 2.99
N ASN A 77 7.01 9.50 3.43
CA ASN A 77 7.01 10.03 4.79
C ASN A 77 7.40 11.50 4.70
N GLU A 78 6.51 12.30 4.15
CA GLU A 78 6.71 13.73 3.97
C GLU A 78 5.37 14.45 3.86
N ARG A 79 5.37 15.75 4.10
CA ARG A 79 4.18 16.62 3.93
C ARG A 79 2.97 16.10 4.71
N ASN A 80 3.21 15.56 5.90
CA ASN A 80 2.20 14.95 6.76
C ASN A 80 1.45 13.77 6.11
N VAL A 81 2.08 13.13 5.14
CA VAL A 81 1.58 11.90 4.52
C VAL A 81 2.56 10.78 4.84
N LEU A 82 2.03 9.69 5.37
CA LEU A 82 2.77 8.44 5.56
C LEU A 82 2.08 7.37 4.71
N SER A 83 2.79 6.85 3.72
CA SER A 83 2.30 5.74 2.89
C SER A 83 3.31 4.61 2.96
N LEU A 84 2.84 3.41 3.25
CA LEU A 84 3.71 2.25 3.42
C LEU A 84 3.04 0.99 2.89
N SER A 85 3.86 0.00 2.54
CA SER A 85 3.39 -1.32 2.16
C SER A 85 3.83 -2.36 3.16
N LEU A 86 3.00 -3.38 3.33
CA LEU A 86 3.25 -4.55 4.14
C LEU A 86 3.16 -5.77 3.24
N THR A 87 4.18 -6.63 3.24
CA THR A 87 4.14 -7.88 2.49
C THR A 87 4.20 -9.05 3.46
N ASN A 88 3.51 -10.12 3.09
CA ASN A 88 3.50 -11.35 3.86
C ASN A 88 3.67 -12.52 2.91
N TYR A 89 4.71 -13.30 3.11
CA TYR A 89 4.96 -14.54 2.40
C TYR A 89 4.67 -15.71 3.33
N ALA A 90 3.95 -16.71 2.84
CA ALA A 90 3.68 -17.90 3.63
C ALA A 90 3.75 -19.15 2.77
N TYR A 91 4.36 -20.21 3.32
CA TYR A 91 4.48 -21.50 2.69
C TYR A 91 3.82 -22.57 3.55
N ALA A 92 2.84 -23.25 2.97
CA ALA A 92 2.15 -24.37 3.60
C ALA A 92 2.77 -25.69 3.15
N PRO A 93 2.84 -26.70 4.04
CA PRO A 93 3.36 -28.02 3.64
C PRO A 93 2.58 -28.59 2.47
N TYR A 94 3.29 -29.32 1.58
CA TYR A 94 2.73 -29.99 0.41
C TYR A 94 2.24 -29.08 -0.69
N HIS A 95 2.38 -27.75 -0.56
CA HIS A 95 2.11 -26.84 -1.66
C HIS A 95 3.34 -26.72 -2.56
N ALA A 96 3.10 -26.47 -3.86
CA ALA A 96 4.19 -26.38 -4.82
C ALA A 96 5.10 -25.17 -4.55
N HIS A 97 4.52 -24.08 -4.05
CA HIS A 97 5.22 -22.84 -3.71
C HIS A 97 4.41 -22.06 -2.69
N GLY A 98 5.05 -21.05 -2.08
CA GLY A 98 4.36 -20.15 -1.18
C GLY A 98 3.57 -19.08 -1.92
N LEU A 99 2.89 -18.26 -1.16
CA LEU A 99 2.12 -17.13 -1.68
C LEU A 99 2.57 -15.86 -0.96
N THR A 100 2.78 -14.78 -1.73
CA THR A 100 3.03 -13.45 -1.17
C THR A 100 1.78 -12.59 -1.35
N LEU A 101 1.35 -11.97 -0.26
CA LEU A 101 0.26 -10.99 -0.26
C LEU A 101 0.84 -9.62 0.10
N MET A 102 0.26 -8.56 -0.45
CA MET A 102 0.67 -7.19 -0.15
C MET A 102 -0.54 -6.33 0.18
N LYS A 103 -0.43 -5.57 1.27
CA LYS A 103 -1.40 -4.54 1.63
C LYS A 103 -0.64 -3.26 1.88
N SER A 104 -1.33 -2.15 1.80
CA SER A 104 -0.74 -0.84 2.01
C SER A 104 -1.62 0.00 2.89
N LEU A 105 -1.04 1.05 3.47
CA LEU A 105 -1.73 2.01 4.30
C LEU A 105 -1.22 3.40 3.95
N THR A 106 -2.14 4.35 3.83
CA THR A 106 -1.81 5.76 3.62
C THR A 106 -2.52 6.58 4.68
N PHE A 107 -1.74 7.35 5.45
CA PHE A 107 -2.23 8.09 6.59
C PHE A 107 -2.06 9.59 6.43
N ASP A 108 -3.02 10.33 6.99
CA ASP A 108 -2.81 11.72 7.40
C ASP A 108 -2.13 11.68 8.77
N VAL A 109 -0.89 12.12 8.85
CA VAL A 109 -0.11 12.05 10.09
C VAL A 109 -0.69 12.96 11.18
N LYS A 110 -1.33 14.06 10.82
CA LYS A 110 -1.90 14.99 11.79
C LYS A 110 -3.05 14.38 12.58
N THR A 111 -3.88 13.56 11.92
CA THR A 111 -5.07 12.98 12.54
C THR A 111 -4.97 11.49 12.80
N GLY A 112 -4.06 10.80 12.11
CA GLY A 112 -3.96 9.35 12.12
C GLY A 112 -4.99 8.66 11.22
N LYS A 113 -5.76 9.43 10.45
CA LYS A 113 -6.74 8.85 9.53
C LYS A 113 -6.07 8.07 8.41
N SER A 114 -6.56 6.87 8.13
CA SER A 114 -6.15 6.09 6.96
C SER A 114 -7.15 6.33 5.81
N TYR A 115 -6.64 6.34 4.58
CA TYR A 115 -7.43 6.65 3.39
C TYR A 115 -7.63 5.41 2.53
N GLN A 116 -8.87 5.21 2.07
CA GLN A 116 -9.18 4.30 0.98
C GLN A 116 -9.10 5.04 -0.35
N LEU A 117 -8.98 4.32 -1.45
CA LEU A 117 -8.79 4.94 -2.77
C LEU A 117 -9.86 5.98 -3.08
N HIS A 118 -11.14 5.65 -2.87
CA HIS A 118 -12.24 6.55 -3.20
C HIS A 118 -12.16 7.88 -2.43
N GLU A 119 -11.54 7.88 -1.26
CA GLU A 119 -11.43 9.06 -0.42
C GLU A 119 -10.40 10.08 -0.93
N LEU A 120 -9.59 9.71 -1.93
CA LEU A 120 -8.58 10.60 -2.50
C LEU A 120 -9.15 11.53 -3.57
N PHE A 121 -10.38 11.28 -4.03
CA PHE A 121 -10.95 11.92 -5.21
C PHE A 121 -12.19 12.74 -4.89
N LYS A 122 -12.44 13.73 -5.73
CA LYS A 122 -13.65 14.56 -5.66
C LYS A 122 -14.89 13.70 -5.89
N PRO A 123 -16.00 13.96 -5.19
CA PRO A 123 -17.27 13.28 -5.48
C PRO A 123 -17.65 13.43 -6.96
N ASN A 124 -18.23 12.40 -7.54
CA ASN A 124 -18.70 12.38 -8.95
C ASN A 124 -17.59 12.66 -9.97
N SER A 125 -16.35 12.35 -9.63
CA SER A 125 -15.20 12.57 -10.53
C SER A 125 -14.99 11.46 -11.54
N TYR A 126 -15.72 10.34 -11.41
CA TYR A 126 -15.54 9.14 -12.24
C TYR A 126 -14.11 8.63 -12.19
N TYR A 127 -13.47 8.70 -11.01
CA TYR A 127 -12.06 8.35 -10.84
C TYR A 127 -11.75 6.92 -11.29
N GLN A 128 -12.68 5.98 -11.09
CA GLN A 128 -12.48 4.59 -11.49
C GLN A 128 -12.28 4.46 -13.00
N ASP A 129 -13.09 5.18 -13.78
CA ASP A 129 -12.96 5.18 -15.24
C ASP A 129 -11.67 5.86 -15.69
N VAL A 130 -11.31 6.97 -15.04
CA VAL A 130 -10.07 7.69 -15.35
C VAL A 130 -8.86 6.80 -15.10
N LEU A 131 -8.80 6.17 -13.91
CA LEU A 131 -7.67 5.30 -13.56
C LEU A 131 -7.62 4.07 -14.44
N LYS A 132 -8.76 3.48 -14.76
CA LYS A 132 -8.84 2.32 -15.64
C LYS A 132 -8.24 2.61 -17.00
N LYS A 133 -8.58 3.75 -17.59
CA LYS A 133 -8.04 4.15 -18.89
C LYS A 133 -6.54 4.34 -18.88
N ILE A 134 -6.02 4.95 -17.80
CA ILE A 134 -4.59 5.14 -17.66
C ILE A 134 -3.87 3.80 -17.53
N ILE A 135 -4.42 2.90 -16.72
CA ILE A 135 -3.85 1.56 -16.52
C ILE A 135 -3.89 0.74 -17.81
N GLU A 136 -5.01 0.77 -18.55
CA GLU A 136 -5.11 0.07 -19.83
C GLU A 136 -4.08 0.59 -20.84
N ARG A 137 -3.85 1.91 -20.87
CA ARG A 137 -2.81 2.50 -21.70
C ARG A 137 -1.42 1.99 -21.32
N GLN A 138 -1.12 1.93 -20.00
CA GLN A 138 0.18 1.43 -19.55
C GLN A 138 0.37 -0.04 -19.89
N ILE A 139 -0.68 -0.85 -19.75
CA ILE A 139 -0.63 -2.28 -20.10
C ILE A 139 -0.24 -2.43 -21.57
N LYS A 140 -0.87 -1.64 -22.44
CA LYS A 140 -0.59 -1.68 -23.88
C LYS A 140 0.81 -1.19 -24.18
N GLU A 141 1.22 -0.04 -23.64
CA GLU A 141 2.54 0.54 -23.86
C GLU A 141 3.67 -0.35 -23.36
N ARG A 142 3.46 -1.00 -22.21
CA ARG A 142 4.44 -1.89 -21.61
C ARG A 142 4.39 -3.32 -22.17
N ASN A 143 3.43 -3.59 -23.03
CA ASN A 143 3.17 -4.94 -23.54
C ASN A 143 3.08 -5.97 -22.42
N LEU A 144 2.34 -5.61 -21.37
CA LEU A 144 2.20 -6.42 -20.17
C LEU A 144 1.28 -7.61 -20.44
N ASP A 145 1.73 -8.80 -20.03
CA ASP A 145 0.93 -10.01 -20.18
C ASP A 145 -0.19 -10.02 -19.12
N THR A 146 -1.44 -9.96 -19.57
CA THR A 146 -2.61 -9.93 -18.71
C THR A 146 -3.58 -11.03 -19.12
N PHE A 147 -4.46 -11.42 -18.16
CA PHE A 147 -5.59 -12.28 -18.51
C PHE A 147 -6.57 -11.52 -19.39
N ASP A 148 -7.40 -12.25 -20.15
CA ASP A 148 -8.29 -11.66 -21.14
C ASP A 148 -9.49 -10.90 -20.55
N GLU A 149 -9.64 -10.89 -19.23
CA GLU A 149 -10.76 -10.23 -18.59
C GLU A 149 -10.53 -8.72 -18.47
N PRO A 150 -11.60 -7.89 -18.60
CA PRO A 150 -11.46 -6.45 -18.40
C PRO A 150 -11.03 -6.13 -16.98
N ILE A 151 -10.17 -5.10 -16.86
CA ILE A 151 -9.70 -4.63 -15.56
C ILE A 151 -10.81 -3.84 -14.88
N THR A 152 -11.01 -4.12 -13.60
CA THR A 152 -11.95 -3.41 -12.76
C THR A 152 -11.20 -2.74 -11.61
N ILE A 153 -11.45 -1.45 -11.40
CA ILE A 153 -10.93 -0.71 -10.26
C ILE A 153 -12.00 -0.70 -9.17
N SER A 154 -11.69 -1.34 -8.05
CA SER A 154 -12.62 -1.40 -6.93
C SER A 154 -12.57 -0.09 -6.12
N SER A 155 -13.61 0.21 -5.33
CA SER A 155 -13.65 1.40 -4.47
C SER A 155 -12.56 1.37 -3.39
N ASN A 156 -12.14 0.15 -2.99
CA ASN A 156 -11.06 -0.05 -2.02
C ASN A 156 -9.85 -0.71 -2.68
N GLN A 157 -9.58 -0.38 -3.94
CA GLN A 157 -8.45 -0.87 -4.70
C GLN A 157 -7.14 -0.60 -3.97
N ASP A 158 -6.21 -1.56 -4.03
CA ASP A 158 -4.89 -1.43 -3.45
C ASP A 158 -4.11 -0.29 -4.12
N PHE A 159 -3.47 0.53 -3.30
CA PHE A 159 -2.65 1.64 -3.77
C PHE A 159 -1.64 2.05 -2.70
N TYR A 160 -0.62 2.76 -3.13
CA TYR A 160 0.22 3.55 -2.23
C TYR A 160 0.63 4.84 -2.94
N ILE A 161 1.19 5.77 -2.18
CA ILE A 161 1.70 7.04 -2.72
C ILE A 161 3.21 6.99 -2.63
N ALA A 162 3.88 7.29 -3.74
CA ALA A 162 5.35 7.36 -3.81
C ALA A 162 5.72 8.66 -4.51
N ASP A 163 6.24 9.63 -3.75
CA ASP A 163 6.58 10.96 -4.21
C ASP A 163 5.39 11.60 -4.95
N LYS A 164 5.52 11.92 -6.22
CA LYS A 164 4.47 12.57 -7.03
C LYS A 164 3.66 11.55 -7.82
N ALA A 165 3.61 10.30 -7.35
CA ALA A 165 2.87 9.25 -8.05
C ALA A 165 1.89 8.56 -7.13
N LEU A 166 0.68 8.35 -7.63
CA LEU A 166 -0.27 7.39 -7.09
C LEU A 166 0.02 6.06 -7.76
N VAL A 167 0.36 5.03 -6.98
CA VAL A 167 0.66 3.72 -7.52
C VAL A 167 -0.50 2.78 -7.23
N ILE A 168 -1.21 2.38 -8.27
CA ILE A 168 -2.26 1.35 -8.20
C ILE A 168 -1.61 0.01 -8.45
N TYR A 169 -1.96 -0.99 -7.64
CA TYR A 169 -1.40 -2.32 -7.86
C TYR A 169 -2.45 -3.39 -7.64
N PHE A 170 -2.12 -4.58 -8.12
CA PHE A 170 -2.98 -5.76 -8.02
C PHE A 170 -2.19 -6.89 -7.38
N GLN A 171 -2.89 -7.84 -6.81
CA GLN A 171 -2.27 -9.00 -6.18
C GLN A 171 -1.74 -9.99 -7.22
N LEU A 172 -0.88 -10.90 -6.79
CA LEU A 172 -0.43 -12.00 -7.64
C LEU A 172 -1.66 -12.78 -8.13
N TYR A 173 -1.64 -13.19 -9.39
CA TYR A 173 -2.71 -13.95 -10.05
C TYR A 173 -4.02 -13.17 -10.28
N GLU A 174 -4.10 -11.92 -9.86
CA GLU A 174 -5.36 -11.18 -9.98
C GLU A 174 -5.66 -10.78 -11.44
N ILE A 175 -4.71 -10.12 -12.11
CA ILE A 175 -4.87 -9.70 -13.51
C ILE A 175 -3.76 -10.19 -14.42
N THR A 176 -2.66 -10.72 -13.86
CA THR A 176 -1.49 -11.17 -14.60
C THR A 176 -1.05 -12.55 -14.14
N PRO A 177 -0.32 -13.32 -14.98
CA PRO A 177 0.30 -14.55 -14.54
C PRO A 177 1.32 -14.32 -13.41
N TYR A 178 1.59 -15.36 -12.67
CA TYR A 178 2.48 -15.31 -11.50
C TYR A 178 3.87 -14.71 -11.82
N TYR A 179 4.43 -15.04 -12.99
CA TYR A 179 5.79 -14.59 -13.33
C TYR A 179 5.93 -13.07 -13.44
N VAL A 180 4.81 -12.36 -13.67
CA VAL A 180 4.82 -10.89 -13.75
C VAL A 180 5.08 -10.25 -12.38
N GLY A 181 4.73 -10.95 -11.30
CA GLY A 181 4.80 -10.40 -9.96
C GLY A 181 3.60 -9.52 -9.67
N PHE A 182 3.75 -8.57 -8.74
CA PHE A 182 2.72 -7.58 -8.45
C PHE A 182 2.71 -6.53 -9.56
N PRO A 183 1.66 -6.48 -10.38
CA PRO A 183 1.62 -5.44 -11.42
C PRO A 183 1.34 -4.08 -10.76
N MET A 184 2.25 -3.15 -10.98
CA MET A 184 2.18 -1.80 -10.41
C MET A 184 2.05 -0.78 -11.52
N PHE A 185 1.16 0.19 -11.30
CA PHE A 185 0.84 1.22 -12.28
C PHE A 185 1.03 2.59 -11.64
N PRO A 186 2.24 3.16 -11.73
CA PRO A 186 2.47 4.51 -11.22
C PRO A 186 1.77 5.53 -12.13
N ILE A 187 1.01 6.41 -11.49
CA ILE A 187 0.24 7.44 -12.16
C ILE A 187 0.70 8.77 -11.61
N SER A 188 1.20 9.66 -12.49
CA SER A 188 1.59 11.00 -12.07
C SER A 188 0.38 11.72 -11.46
N ILE A 189 0.55 12.29 -10.27
CA ILE A 189 -0.54 13.05 -9.62
C ILE A 189 -0.92 14.24 -10.49
N TYR A 190 0.03 14.82 -11.23
CA TYR A 190 -0.27 15.92 -12.16
C TYR A 190 -1.24 15.51 -13.25
N GLU A 191 -1.19 14.25 -13.71
CA GLU A 191 -2.09 13.74 -14.75
C GLU A 191 -3.54 13.65 -14.27
N ILE A 192 -3.75 13.46 -12.97
CA ILE A 192 -5.08 13.32 -12.37
C ILE A 192 -5.45 14.51 -11.49
N GLN A 193 -4.72 15.61 -11.61
CA GLN A 193 -4.85 16.77 -10.73
C GLN A 193 -6.27 17.33 -10.68
N ASP A 194 -7.01 17.27 -11.78
CA ASP A 194 -8.36 17.83 -11.86
C ASP A 194 -9.39 17.08 -11.02
N ILE A 195 -9.13 15.84 -10.66
CA ILE A 195 -10.11 15.00 -9.96
C ILE A 195 -9.74 14.69 -8.51
N ILE A 196 -8.57 15.08 -8.04
CA ILE A 196 -8.13 14.81 -6.66
C ILE A 196 -8.66 15.85 -5.69
N LEU A 197 -8.81 15.46 -4.42
CA LEU A 197 -9.08 16.41 -3.34
C LEU A 197 -7.79 17.16 -3.01
N GLU A 198 -7.84 18.48 -3.09
CA GLU A 198 -6.67 19.34 -2.90
C GLU A 198 -6.12 19.26 -1.48
N ASP A 199 -7.01 19.11 -0.50
CA ASP A 199 -6.64 18.99 0.92
C ASP A 199 -6.39 17.55 1.36
N GLY A 200 -6.53 16.59 0.46
CA GLY A 200 -6.24 15.20 0.73
C GLY A 200 -4.76 14.84 0.50
N PRO A 201 -4.40 13.58 0.70
CA PRO A 201 -3.00 13.15 0.58
C PRO A 201 -2.36 13.45 -0.77
N LEU A 202 -3.10 13.29 -1.87
CA LEU A 202 -2.55 13.55 -3.21
C LEU A 202 -2.30 15.05 -3.42
N GLY A 203 -3.22 15.90 -2.97
CA GLY A 203 -3.05 17.34 -3.06
C GLY A 203 -1.86 17.84 -2.24
N LYS A 204 -1.66 17.26 -1.06
CA LYS A 204 -0.51 17.61 -0.21
C LYS A 204 0.82 17.33 -0.88
N MET A 205 0.90 16.26 -1.68
CA MET A 205 2.12 15.91 -2.40
C MET A 205 2.47 16.91 -3.50
N LEU A 206 1.51 17.70 -3.97
CA LEU A 206 1.73 18.73 -4.99
C LEU A 206 2.02 20.11 -4.40
N GLU A 207 1.84 20.30 -3.10
CA GLU A 207 2.12 21.59 -2.46
C GLU A 207 3.60 21.93 -2.57
N SER A 208 3.89 23.19 -2.92
CA SER A 208 5.25 23.71 -2.88
C SER A 208 5.59 24.01 -1.43
N GLY A 209 6.68 23.41 -0.93
CA GLY A 209 6.93 23.59 0.47
C GLY A 209 8.31 23.29 0.92
#